data_914ba78e0475f7d21a76ab9bfd851c09
#
_entry.id   914ba78e0475f7d21a76ab9bfd851c09
#
_cell.length_a   1.000
_cell.length_b   1.000
_cell.length_c   1.000
_cell.angle_alpha   90.00
_cell.angle_beta   90.00
_cell.angle_gamma   90.00
#
_symmetry.space_group_name_H-M   'P 1'
#
loop_
_entity.id
_entity.type
_entity.pdbx_description
1 polymer ?
#
loop_
_entity_poly.entity_id
_entity_poly.type
_entity_poly.pdbx_seq_one_letter_code
_entity_poly.pdbx_strand_id
1 'polypeptide(L)'
;EKAETLYERINWNWYTDKSVNQFYMGYSKEKGFWGHWDMYAEQLMLYVLGVASPTYAIDKIMYDSIKKEKMDYLKIKDIVYTYGGTLFTYQYSHAWIDFRGLKDKNGIDWFDNSIKATLANREYCINNANKFKTFNENSWGLTACVGPKGYSGGFGAMPALSDLEEQNDGTISPCGALGSIVFTPEF
;
A
#
# COMPACT_ATOMS: atom_id res chain seq x y z
N GLU A 1 26.96 -0.57 -9.17
CA GLU A 1 27.72 -1.79 -9.55
C GLU A 1 27.17 -3.05 -8.87
N LYS A 2 27.35 -3.26 -7.53
CA LYS A 2 26.86 -4.49 -6.87
C LYS A 2 25.34 -4.59 -6.85
N ALA A 3 24.64 -3.51 -6.60
CA ALA A 3 23.16 -3.47 -6.62
C ALA A 3 22.61 -3.71 -8.04
N GLU A 4 23.22 -3.14 -9.05
CA GLU A 4 22.86 -3.36 -10.46
C GLU A 4 23.03 -4.84 -10.83
N THR A 5 24.18 -5.44 -10.53
CA THR A 5 24.43 -6.87 -10.77
C THR A 5 23.38 -7.77 -10.11
N LEU A 6 22.93 -7.44 -8.90
CA LEU A 6 21.90 -8.19 -8.21
C LEU A 6 20.52 -7.98 -8.88
N TYR A 7 20.20 -6.74 -9.25
CA TYR A 7 18.95 -6.41 -9.93
C TYR A 7 18.82 -7.09 -11.30
N GLU A 8 19.89 -7.07 -12.10
CA GLU A 8 19.94 -7.71 -13.42
C GLU A 8 19.78 -9.23 -13.38
N ARG A 9 20.05 -9.86 -12.23
CA ARG A 9 19.86 -11.30 -12.03
C ARG A 9 18.44 -11.72 -11.66
N ILE A 10 17.59 -10.76 -11.31
CA ILE A 10 16.21 -11.07 -10.90
C ILE A 10 15.42 -11.48 -12.14
N ASN A 11 14.99 -12.74 -12.20
CA ASN A 11 14.06 -13.19 -13.22
C ASN A 11 12.63 -12.80 -12.81
N TRP A 12 12.23 -11.58 -13.12
CA TRP A 12 10.91 -11.05 -12.78
C TRP A 12 9.77 -11.90 -13.34
N ASN A 13 9.97 -12.51 -14.53
CA ASN A 13 8.95 -13.37 -15.14
C ASN A 13 8.66 -14.64 -14.32
N TRP A 14 9.61 -15.10 -13.50
CA TRP A 14 9.40 -16.27 -12.64
C TRP A 14 8.34 -16.02 -11.56
N TYR A 15 8.18 -14.78 -11.12
CA TYR A 15 7.23 -14.38 -10.09
C TYR A 15 5.84 -14.03 -10.64
N THR A 16 5.60 -14.18 -11.95
CA THR A 16 4.38 -13.74 -12.60
C THR A 16 3.48 -14.89 -13.03
N ASP A 17 2.18 -14.69 -12.86
CA ASP A 17 1.16 -15.49 -13.54
C ASP A 17 0.70 -14.78 -14.79
N LYS A 18 1.12 -15.29 -15.94
CA LYS A 18 0.78 -14.70 -17.25
C LYS A 18 -0.68 -14.91 -17.67
N SER A 19 -1.38 -15.87 -17.03
CA SER A 19 -2.79 -16.13 -17.34
C SER A 19 -3.70 -14.99 -16.87
N VAL A 20 -3.30 -14.29 -15.78
CA VAL A 20 -4.00 -13.15 -15.19
C VAL A 20 -3.19 -11.85 -15.24
N ASN A 21 -1.95 -11.89 -15.73
CA ASN A 21 -1.02 -10.78 -15.77
C ASN A 21 -0.78 -10.13 -14.39
N GLN A 22 -0.49 -10.97 -13.38
CA GLN A 22 -0.28 -10.51 -12.01
C GLN A 22 0.96 -11.18 -11.39
N PHE A 23 1.55 -10.51 -10.41
CA PHE A 23 2.54 -11.14 -9.56
C PHE A 23 1.88 -12.07 -8.56
N TYR A 24 2.51 -13.20 -8.31
CA TYR A 24 2.18 -14.03 -7.16
C TYR A 24 2.52 -13.30 -5.85
N MET A 25 1.73 -13.52 -4.81
CA MET A 25 2.01 -13.01 -3.47
C MET A 25 3.17 -13.74 -2.81
N GLY A 26 3.36 -15.00 -3.11
CA GLY A 26 4.44 -15.76 -2.53
C GLY A 26 4.67 -17.10 -3.20
N TYR A 27 5.79 -17.72 -2.80
CA TYR A 27 6.19 -19.06 -3.20
C TYR A 27 6.75 -19.80 -1.98
N SER A 28 6.37 -21.04 -1.83
CA SER A 28 7.07 -21.97 -0.94
C SER A 28 7.37 -23.26 -1.67
N LYS A 29 8.41 -23.98 -1.23
CA LYS A 29 8.81 -25.23 -1.83
C LYS A 29 7.69 -26.29 -1.72
N GLU A 30 6.93 -26.26 -0.64
CA GLU A 30 5.89 -27.24 -0.32
C GLU A 30 4.58 -26.96 -1.08
N LYS A 31 4.23 -25.69 -1.28
CA LYS A 31 2.94 -25.28 -1.85
C LYS A 31 3.04 -24.75 -3.28
N GLY A 32 4.26 -24.45 -3.75
CA GLY A 32 4.45 -23.71 -5.00
C GLY A 32 4.07 -22.25 -4.87
N PHE A 33 3.65 -21.65 -5.96
CA PHE A 33 3.13 -20.27 -5.99
C PHE A 33 1.72 -20.20 -5.39
N TRP A 34 1.43 -19.06 -4.73
CA TRP A 34 0.12 -18.81 -4.13
C TRP A 34 -0.24 -17.34 -4.14
N GLY A 35 -1.56 -17.06 -4.21
CA GLY A 35 -2.15 -15.72 -4.20
C GLY A 35 -1.70 -14.84 -5.36
N HIS A 36 -2.38 -13.73 -5.54
CA HIS A 36 -2.02 -12.73 -6.55
C HIS A 36 -2.11 -11.33 -5.97
N TRP A 37 -1.21 -10.46 -6.40
CA TRP A 37 -1.29 -9.03 -6.16
C TRP A 37 -2.24 -8.42 -7.20
N ASP A 38 -3.55 -8.57 -6.98
CA ASP A 38 -4.59 -8.21 -7.92
C ASP A 38 -5.08 -6.76 -7.82
N MET A 39 -4.66 -6.05 -6.77
CA MET A 39 -5.01 -4.65 -6.57
C MET A 39 -3.82 -3.84 -6.03
N TYR A 40 -3.98 -2.50 -6.02
CA TYR A 40 -2.97 -1.59 -5.48
C TYR A 40 -2.67 -1.89 -4.00
N ALA A 41 -1.39 -1.99 -3.67
CA ALA A 41 -0.85 -2.11 -2.31
C ALA A 41 0.67 -1.79 -2.30
N GLU A 42 1.40 -2.28 -1.30
CA GLU A 42 2.84 -2.06 -1.12
C GLU A 42 3.71 -2.54 -2.28
N GLN A 43 3.24 -3.48 -3.10
CA GLN A 43 3.99 -4.05 -4.23
C GLN A 43 4.10 -3.12 -5.46
N LEU A 44 3.58 -1.89 -5.43
CA LEU A 44 3.65 -0.96 -6.57
C LEU A 44 5.07 -0.84 -7.13
N MET A 45 6.09 -0.80 -6.28
CA MET A 45 7.48 -0.75 -6.71
C MET A 45 7.92 -1.97 -7.54
N LEU A 46 7.34 -3.15 -7.33
CA LEU A 46 7.70 -4.36 -8.08
C LEU A 46 7.34 -4.23 -9.56
N TYR A 47 6.19 -3.61 -9.84
CA TYR A 47 5.77 -3.37 -11.23
C TYR A 47 6.72 -2.40 -11.94
N VAL A 48 7.12 -1.33 -11.26
CA VAL A 48 8.07 -0.35 -11.83
C VAL A 48 9.42 -1.00 -12.08
N LEU A 49 9.98 -1.70 -11.08
CA LEU A 49 11.26 -2.39 -11.21
C LEU A 49 11.19 -3.53 -12.22
N GLY A 50 10.13 -4.29 -12.24
CA GLY A 50 9.97 -5.41 -13.17
C GLY A 50 9.88 -4.95 -14.62
N VAL A 51 9.14 -3.88 -14.93
CA VAL A 51 9.05 -3.31 -16.27
C VAL A 51 10.38 -2.67 -16.71
N ALA A 52 11.10 -2.04 -15.79
CA ALA A 52 12.36 -1.37 -16.06
C ALA A 52 13.57 -2.32 -16.10
N SER A 53 13.40 -3.62 -15.85
CA SER A 53 14.51 -4.57 -15.83
C SER A 53 15.21 -4.64 -17.20
N PRO A 54 16.54 -4.52 -17.25
CA PRO A 54 17.30 -4.59 -18.50
C PRO A 54 17.43 -6.01 -19.05
N THR A 55 17.20 -7.03 -18.23
CA THR A 55 17.45 -8.44 -18.58
C THR A 55 16.18 -9.29 -18.67
N TYR A 56 15.30 -9.18 -17.68
CA TYR A 56 14.10 -10.01 -17.53
C TYR A 56 12.85 -9.16 -17.34
N ALA A 57 12.70 -8.12 -18.16
CA ALA A 57 11.55 -7.22 -18.09
C ALA A 57 10.23 -7.99 -18.20
N ILE A 58 9.27 -7.60 -17.39
CA ILE A 58 7.88 -8.01 -17.52
C ILE A 58 7.15 -7.07 -18.47
N ASP A 59 6.05 -7.56 -19.03
CA ASP A 59 5.18 -6.70 -19.83
C ASP A 59 4.49 -5.66 -18.94
N LYS A 60 4.42 -4.42 -19.43
CA LYS A 60 3.72 -3.32 -18.73
C LYS A 60 2.23 -3.58 -18.51
N ILE A 61 1.62 -4.53 -19.24
CA ILE A 61 0.25 -4.98 -18.99
C ILE A 61 0.09 -5.50 -17.55
N MET A 62 1.16 -5.98 -16.92
CA MET A 62 1.16 -6.41 -15.53
C MET A 62 0.75 -5.26 -14.59
N TYR A 63 1.32 -4.06 -14.80
CA TYR A 63 0.93 -2.86 -14.04
C TYR A 63 -0.52 -2.44 -14.35
N ASP A 64 -0.93 -2.60 -15.60
CA ASP A 64 -2.30 -2.23 -16.01
C ASP A 64 -3.36 -3.14 -15.42
N SER A 65 -3.02 -4.41 -15.18
CA SER A 65 -3.95 -5.44 -14.71
C SER A 65 -4.27 -5.36 -13.21
N ILE A 66 -3.49 -4.61 -12.42
CA ILE A 66 -3.87 -4.40 -11.02
C ILE A 66 -5.08 -3.47 -10.93
N LYS A 67 -6.01 -3.81 -10.05
CA LYS A 67 -7.17 -2.97 -9.74
C LYS A 67 -6.71 -1.68 -9.06
N LYS A 68 -7.20 -0.56 -9.55
CA LYS A 68 -6.94 0.80 -9.05
C LYS A 68 -8.27 1.49 -8.78
N GLU A 69 -9.12 0.81 -8.03
CA GLU A 69 -10.45 1.31 -7.69
C GLU A 69 -10.36 2.50 -6.77
N LYS A 70 -11.29 3.44 -6.94
CA LYS A 70 -11.33 4.68 -6.18
C LYS A 70 -12.54 4.72 -5.28
N MET A 71 -12.36 5.28 -4.10
CA MET A 71 -13.44 5.55 -3.16
C MET A 71 -13.21 6.88 -2.46
N ASP A 72 -14.30 7.55 -2.13
CA ASP A 72 -14.27 8.76 -1.32
C ASP A 72 -14.31 8.42 0.16
N TYR A 73 -13.63 9.22 0.97
CA TYR A 73 -13.84 9.21 2.40
C TYR A 73 -14.10 10.64 2.90
N LEU A 74 -15.31 10.91 3.36
CA LEU A 74 -15.77 12.25 3.77
C LEU A 74 -15.55 13.28 2.65
N LYS A 75 -14.73 14.29 2.92
CA LYS A 75 -14.40 15.35 1.94
C LYS A 75 -13.24 14.99 1.02
N ILE A 76 -12.52 13.90 1.32
CA ILE A 76 -11.36 13.46 0.56
C ILE A 76 -11.85 12.58 -0.59
N LYS A 77 -11.53 12.99 -1.81
CA LYS A 77 -12.07 12.42 -3.03
C LYS A 77 -11.06 11.57 -3.80
N ASP A 78 -11.58 10.57 -4.52
CA ASP A 78 -10.81 9.79 -5.49
C ASP A 78 -9.57 9.10 -4.91
N ILE A 79 -9.68 8.48 -3.75
CA ILE A 79 -8.59 7.71 -3.16
C ILE A 79 -8.52 6.35 -3.85
N VAL A 80 -7.41 6.04 -4.51
CA VAL A 80 -7.11 4.66 -4.90
C VAL A 80 -6.73 3.91 -3.64
N TYR A 81 -7.64 3.03 -3.20
CA TYR A 81 -7.52 2.40 -1.90
C TYR A 81 -6.85 1.02 -1.96
N THR A 82 -6.34 0.58 -0.81
CA THR A 82 -5.79 -0.76 -0.60
C THR A 82 -6.80 -1.63 0.15
N TYR A 83 -6.63 -2.96 0.10
CA TYR A 83 -7.58 -3.90 0.72
C TYR A 83 -7.89 -3.56 2.19
N GLY A 84 -6.89 -3.35 3.02
CA GLY A 84 -7.02 -3.10 4.45
C GLY A 84 -6.97 -1.62 4.86
N GLY A 85 -6.71 -0.69 3.94
CA GLY A 85 -6.56 0.74 4.27
C GLY A 85 -5.43 1.04 5.27
N THR A 86 -4.45 0.14 5.38
CA THR A 86 -3.31 0.25 6.30
C THR A 86 -2.23 1.19 5.72
N LEU A 87 -1.72 2.14 6.51
CA LEU A 87 -0.88 3.21 5.99
C LEU A 87 0.41 2.75 5.32
N PHE A 88 1.07 1.71 5.85
CA PHE A 88 2.35 1.30 5.28
C PHE A 88 2.24 0.93 3.79
N THR A 89 1.08 0.43 3.35
CA THR A 89 0.86 0.07 1.94
C THR A 89 0.91 1.28 1.01
N TYR A 90 0.55 2.46 1.51
CA TYR A 90 0.65 3.73 0.77
C TYR A 90 2.04 4.39 0.88
N GLN A 91 2.86 3.96 1.85
CA GLN A 91 4.18 4.55 2.13
C GLN A 91 5.32 3.76 1.49
N TYR A 92 5.22 2.42 1.49
CA TYR A 92 6.33 1.52 1.24
C TYR A 92 7.05 1.77 -0.09
N SER A 93 6.31 1.87 -1.19
CA SER A 93 6.92 2.08 -2.52
C SER A 93 7.61 3.44 -2.64
N HIS A 94 7.16 4.46 -1.91
CA HIS A 94 7.75 5.81 -1.89
C HIS A 94 9.10 5.86 -1.17
N ALA A 95 9.43 4.87 -0.36
CA ALA A 95 10.75 4.76 0.25
C ALA A 95 11.84 4.41 -0.77
N TRP A 96 11.46 3.88 -1.93
CA TRP A 96 12.36 3.38 -2.96
C TRP A 96 12.30 4.17 -4.27
N ILE A 97 11.14 4.74 -4.57
CA ILE A 97 10.88 5.44 -5.83
C ILE A 97 10.23 6.79 -5.53
N ASP A 98 10.82 7.86 -6.06
CA ASP A 98 10.25 9.20 -5.95
C ASP A 98 9.13 9.38 -6.99
N PHE A 99 7.89 9.30 -6.54
CA PHE A 99 6.70 9.50 -7.38
C PHE A 99 6.23 10.96 -7.46
N ARG A 100 6.91 11.90 -6.82
CA ARG A 100 6.50 13.32 -6.82
C ARG A 100 6.50 13.88 -8.23
N GLY A 101 5.39 14.52 -8.59
CA GLY A 101 5.21 15.13 -9.92
C GLY A 101 5.04 14.11 -11.06
N LEU A 102 4.87 12.82 -10.75
CA LEU A 102 4.66 11.77 -11.75
C LEU A 102 3.20 11.31 -11.74
N LYS A 103 2.67 11.09 -12.94
CA LYS A 103 1.35 10.47 -13.14
C LYS A 103 1.47 9.27 -14.07
N ASP A 104 0.70 8.23 -13.77
CA ASP A 104 0.59 7.11 -14.70
C ASP A 104 -0.26 7.47 -15.94
N LYS A 105 -0.35 6.56 -16.90
CA LYS A 105 -1.14 6.77 -18.12
C LYS A 105 -2.65 6.98 -17.87
N ASN A 106 -3.16 6.59 -16.70
CA ASN A 106 -4.54 6.77 -16.29
C ASN A 106 -4.72 8.06 -15.47
N GLY A 107 -3.67 8.87 -15.34
CA GLY A 107 -3.68 10.12 -14.60
C GLY A 107 -3.57 9.97 -13.09
N ILE A 108 -3.23 8.78 -12.59
CA ILE A 108 -3.05 8.54 -11.15
C ILE A 108 -1.71 9.14 -10.72
N ASP A 109 -1.76 10.05 -9.77
CA ASP A 109 -0.62 10.57 -9.05
C ASP A 109 -0.50 9.81 -7.72
N TRP A 110 0.49 8.92 -7.63
CA TRP A 110 0.66 8.05 -6.47
C TRP A 110 1.09 8.81 -5.22
N PHE A 111 1.82 9.92 -5.38
CA PHE A 111 2.19 10.75 -4.24
C PHE A 111 0.99 11.50 -3.67
N ASP A 112 0.17 12.12 -4.52
CA ASP A 112 -1.11 12.74 -4.13
C ASP A 112 -2.06 11.71 -3.52
N ASN A 113 -2.11 10.49 -4.06
CA ASN A 113 -2.91 9.40 -3.49
C ASN A 113 -2.48 9.06 -2.05
N SER A 114 -1.18 9.03 -1.77
CA SER A 114 -0.66 8.75 -0.43
C SER A 114 -0.92 9.91 0.55
N ILE A 115 -0.91 11.17 0.07
CA ILE A 115 -1.39 12.32 0.85
C ILE A 115 -2.86 12.11 1.23
N LYS A 116 -3.72 11.81 0.27
CA LYS A 116 -5.16 11.58 0.49
C LYS A 116 -5.42 10.44 1.47
N ALA A 117 -4.72 9.32 1.30
CA ALA A 117 -4.86 8.18 2.20
C ALA A 117 -4.40 8.49 3.64
N THR A 118 -3.34 9.28 3.79
CA THR A 118 -2.87 9.76 5.10
C THR A 118 -3.90 10.65 5.78
N LEU A 119 -4.45 11.62 5.05
CA LEU A 119 -5.53 12.49 5.55
C LEU A 119 -6.77 11.67 5.94
N ALA A 120 -7.15 10.69 5.12
CA ALA A 120 -8.28 9.81 5.40
C ALA A 120 -8.05 8.97 6.67
N ASN A 121 -6.84 8.46 6.88
CA ASN A 121 -6.49 7.70 8.08
C ASN A 121 -6.60 8.56 9.35
N ARG A 122 -6.11 9.80 9.31
CA ARG A 122 -6.25 10.75 10.41
C ARG A 122 -7.72 11.10 10.68
N GLU A 123 -8.48 11.44 9.64
CA GLU A 123 -9.91 11.73 9.75
C GLU A 123 -10.71 10.53 10.30
N TYR A 124 -10.33 9.31 9.91
CA TYR A 124 -10.93 8.11 10.46
C TYR A 124 -10.72 8.00 11.97
N CYS A 125 -9.51 8.28 12.47
CA CYS A 125 -9.24 8.29 13.91
C CYS A 125 -10.06 9.37 14.63
N ILE A 126 -10.12 10.59 14.10
CA ILE A 126 -10.92 11.67 14.67
C ILE A 126 -12.40 11.28 14.78
N ASN A 127 -12.97 10.73 13.70
CA ASN A 127 -14.39 10.37 13.64
C ASN A 127 -14.76 9.15 14.50
N ASN A 128 -13.78 8.33 14.89
CA ASN A 128 -13.99 7.16 15.74
C ASN A 128 -13.44 7.34 17.18
N ALA A 129 -13.13 8.57 17.57
CA ALA A 129 -12.62 8.89 18.90
C ALA A 129 -13.59 8.53 20.04
N ASN A 130 -14.88 8.51 19.77
CA ASN A 130 -15.91 8.06 20.71
C ASN A 130 -15.92 6.52 20.90
N LYS A 131 -15.47 5.78 19.91
CA LYS A 131 -15.41 4.30 19.91
C LYS A 131 -14.08 3.80 20.50
N PHE A 132 -12.99 4.46 20.18
CA PHE A 132 -11.64 4.10 20.60
C PHE A 132 -10.98 5.27 21.35
N LYS A 133 -10.73 5.11 22.65
CA LYS A 133 -10.16 6.16 23.51
C LYS A 133 -8.78 6.67 23.08
N THR A 134 -8.04 5.84 22.35
CA THR A 134 -6.72 6.16 21.81
C THR A 134 -6.77 6.99 20.54
N PHE A 135 -7.91 7.04 19.85
CA PHE A 135 -8.06 7.74 18.58
C PHE A 135 -8.40 9.21 18.82
N ASN A 136 -7.67 10.14 18.22
CA ASN A 136 -7.99 11.56 18.19
C ASN A 136 -7.13 12.29 17.16
N GLU A 137 -7.25 13.61 17.08
CA GLU A 137 -6.51 14.45 16.13
C GLU A 137 -4.97 14.39 16.28
N ASN A 138 -4.49 14.09 17.48
CA ASN A 138 -3.07 13.98 17.82
C ASN A 138 -2.61 12.53 18.05
N SER A 139 -3.51 11.57 17.90
CA SER A 139 -3.22 10.14 18.06
C SER A 139 -3.93 9.35 16.96
N TRP A 140 -3.18 9.06 15.91
CA TRP A 140 -3.59 8.40 14.69
C TRP A 140 -2.44 7.61 14.08
N GLY A 141 -2.65 6.97 12.93
CA GLY A 141 -1.61 6.19 12.26
C GLY A 141 -1.92 4.70 12.30
N LEU A 142 -3.10 4.32 11.74
CA LEU A 142 -3.50 2.92 11.65
C LEU A 142 -2.71 2.23 10.56
N THR A 143 -1.85 1.31 10.98
CA THR A 143 -1.02 0.50 10.10
C THR A 143 -0.72 -0.84 10.72
N ALA A 144 -0.33 -1.81 9.90
CA ALA A 144 0.10 -3.13 10.36
C ALA A 144 1.17 -3.02 11.45
N CYS A 145 0.90 -3.59 12.61
CA CYS A 145 1.80 -3.54 13.75
C CYS A 145 1.47 -4.62 14.79
N VAL A 146 2.26 -4.68 15.85
CA VAL A 146 1.99 -5.54 17.00
C VAL A 146 1.01 -4.83 17.93
N GLY A 147 -0.16 -5.41 18.11
CA GLY A 147 -1.17 -4.99 19.07
C GLY A 147 -1.23 -5.92 20.30
N PRO A 148 -2.21 -5.73 21.20
CA PRO A 148 -2.36 -6.54 22.41
C PRO A 148 -2.52 -8.05 22.17
N LYS A 149 -3.02 -8.44 21.01
CA LYS A 149 -3.24 -9.84 20.62
C LYS A 149 -2.14 -10.40 19.69
N GLY A 150 -1.03 -9.69 19.53
CA GLY A 150 0.05 -10.03 18.60
C GLY A 150 0.02 -9.17 17.33
N TYR A 151 0.79 -9.58 16.31
CA TYR A 151 0.84 -8.86 15.05
C TYR A 151 -0.50 -8.94 14.31
N SER A 152 -0.97 -7.79 13.83
CA SER A 152 -2.11 -7.68 12.92
C SER A 152 -1.75 -6.84 11.70
N GLY A 153 -1.99 -7.40 10.51
CA GLY A 153 -1.93 -6.66 9.25
C GLY A 153 -3.20 -5.86 8.95
N GLY A 154 -4.25 -6.03 9.78
CA GLY A 154 -5.58 -5.51 9.51
C GLY A 154 -5.87 -4.11 10.08
N PHE A 155 -5.00 -3.55 10.94
CA PHE A 155 -5.21 -2.18 11.41
C PHE A 155 -5.13 -1.18 10.26
N GLY A 156 -6.24 -0.51 9.98
CA GLY A 156 -6.36 0.38 8.85
C GLY A 156 -7.53 1.37 8.98
N ALA A 157 -7.68 2.21 7.98
CA ALA A 157 -8.72 3.22 7.91
C ALA A 157 -9.46 3.18 6.57
N MET A 158 -10.66 3.74 6.54
CA MET A 158 -11.39 3.95 5.30
C MET A 158 -10.65 4.91 4.35
N PRO A 159 -10.73 4.70 3.03
CA PRO A 159 -11.46 3.61 2.39
C PRO A 159 -10.70 2.27 2.41
N ALA A 160 -11.44 1.18 2.58
CA ALA A 160 -10.92 -0.18 2.62
C ALA A 160 -12.01 -1.19 2.22
N LEU A 161 -11.61 -2.41 1.83
CA LEU A 161 -12.52 -3.52 1.58
C LEU A 161 -12.70 -4.42 2.82
N SER A 162 -11.73 -4.43 3.71
CA SER A 162 -11.78 -5.24 4.93
C SER A 162 -12.76 -4.68 5.95
N ASP A 163 -13.25 -5.55 6.84
CA ASP A 163 -14.07 -5.14 7.97
C ASP A 163 -13.22 -4.47 9.05
N LEU A 164 -13.15 -3.14 9.00
CA LEU A 164 -12.37 -2.35 9.94
C LEU A 164 -12.96 -2.36 11.36
N GLU A 165 -14.25 -2.64 11.52
CA GLU A 165 -14.89 -2.69 12.83
C GLU A 165 -14.45 -3.90 13.65
N GLU A 166 -14.24 -5.03 12.96
CA GLU A 166 -13.71 -6.24 13.59
C GLU A 166 -12.19 -6.18 13.78
N GLN A 167 -11.47 -5.47 12.92
CA GLN A 167 -10.02 -5.46 12.90
C GLN A 167 -9.39 -4.43 13.81
N ASN A 168 -9.97 -3.23 13.92
CA ASN A 168 -9.47 -2.17 14.78
C ASN A 168 -9.88 -2.39 16.24
N ASP A 169 -8.92 -2.35 17.14
CA ASP A 169 -9.10 -2.50 18.58
C ASP A 169 -8.63 -1.27 19.40
N GLY A 170 -8.33 -0.18 18.73
CA GLY A 170 -7.78 1.03 19.32
C GLY A 170 -6.25 1.10 19.30
N THR A 171 -5.57 0.09 18.72
CA THR A 171 -4.12 0.14 18.57
C THR A 171 -3.72 1.21 17.57
N ILE A 172 -2.81 2.10 17.97
CA ILE A 172 -2.16 3.11 17.14
C ILE A 172 -0.69 2.73 17.01
N SER A 173 -0.16 2.88 15.80
CA SER A 173 1.25 2.68 15.53
C SER A 173 1.93 4.01 15.21
N PRO A 174 2.86 4.50 16.07
CA PRO A 174 3.60 5.73 15.80
C PRO A 174 4.34 5.73 14.47
N CYS A 175 4.77 4.55 13.98
CA CYS A 175 5.44 4.46 12.68
C CYS A 175 4.51 4.77 11.50
N GLY A 176 3.20 4.58 11.64
CA GLY A 176 2.22 4.97 10.62
C GLY A 176 2.15 6.48 10.44
N ALA A 177 2.01 7.21 11.54
CA ALA A 177 2.03 8.68 11.51
C ALA A 177 3.41 9.22 11.12
N LEU A 178 4.49 8.73 11.73
CA LEU A 178 5.84 9.19 11.45
C LEU A 178 6.26 8.92 9.98
N GLY A 179 5.89 7.77 9.42
CA GLY A 179 6.14 7.46 8.02
C GLY A 179 5.35 8.35 7.04
N SER A 180 4.34 9.06 7.53
CA SER A 180 3.53 10.00 6.73
C SER A 180 4.11 11.41 6.66
N ILE A 181 5.19 11.72 7.39
CA ILE A 181 5.79 13.07 7.45
C ILE A 181 6.15 13.64 6.07
N VAL A 182 6.48 12.78 5.11
CA VAL A 182 6.81 13.19 3.73
C VAL A 182 5.57 13.58 2.92
N PHE A 183 4.38 13.16 3.35
CA PHE A 183 3.10 13.42 2.68
C PHE A 183 2.32 14.54 3.33
N THR A 184 2.36 14.61 4.66
CA THR A 184 1.58 15.56 5.47
C THR A 184 2.43 16.09 6.65
N PRO A 185 3.49 16.88 6.37
CA PRO A 185 4.44 17.33 7.40
C PRO A 185 3.83 18.26 8.46
N GLU A 186 2.61 18.74 8.23
CA GLU A 186 1.86 19.63 9.14
C GLU A 186 1.18 18.91 10.32
N PHE A 187 1.17 17.55 10.35
CA PHE A 187 0.47 16.74 11.37
C PHE A 187 1.39 15.87 12.22
#